data_f40a705e261275def14d71b973ad46c5
#
_entry.id   f40a705e261275def14d71b973ad46c5
#
_cell.length_a   1.000
_cell.length_b   1.000
_cell.length_c   1.000
_cell.angle_alpha   90.00
_cell.angle_beta   90.00
_cell.angle_gamma   90.00
#
_symmetry.space_group_name_H-M   'P 1'
#
loop_
_entity.id
_entity.type
_entity.pdbx_description
1 polymer ?
#
loop_
_entity_poly.entity_id
_entity_poly.type
_entity_poly.pdbx_seq_one_letter_code
_entity_poly.pdbx_strand_id
1 'polypeptide(L)'
;SLSEIDGMIETPVNRKSLNYLRSYIARMMNASPETKSKDIDEYYDEFYKANIKIKTIRIKKNGTIKESMSFPAFKFKDIVEENWEDSELRNKFINEKYLFCVFDEIDDSKYEYRFRGAFLWAMPESDLDGKVREAWERTVYLAKHGIDFTISENKNGPIVHNNLPSKTDDLIVHVRPHASKAIYVFNDG
;
A
#
# COMPACT_ATOMS: atom_id res chain seq x y z
N SER A 1 -7.07 -18.67 -18.17
CA SER A 1 -7.27 -17.22 -18.42
C SER A 1 -8.07 -16.60 -17.28
N LEU A 2 -8.12 -15.26 -17.20
CA LEU A 2 -8.98 -14.57 -16.20
C LEU A 2 -10.44 -14.96 -16.35
N SER A 3 -10.90 -15.19 -17.58
CA SER A 3 -12.30 -15.62 -17.89
C SER A 3 -12.64 -17.03 -17.38
N GLU A 4 -11.68 -17.94 -17.33
CA GLU A 4 -11.91 -19.28 -16.76
C GLU A 4 -12.08 -19.22 -15.24
N ILE A 5 -11.37 -18.31 -14.59
CA ILE A 5 -11.46 -18.11 -13.14
C ILE A 5 -12.70 -17.33 -12.74
N ASP A 6 -13.19 -16.41 -13.58
CA ASP A 6 -14.47 -15.72 -13.37
C ASP A 6 -15.62 -16.72 -13.24
N GLY A 7 -15.59 -17.83 -14.00
CA GLY A 7 -16.57 -18.92 -13.88
C GLY A 7 -16.50 -19.73 -12.58
N MET A 8 -15.42 -19.58 -11.80
CA MET A 8 -15.20 -20.23 -10.50
C MET A 8 -15.53 -19.33 -9.31
N ILE A 9 -15.90 -18.07 -9.56
CA ILE A 9 -16.23 -17.09 -8.51
C ILE A 9 -17.74 -16.89 -8.51
N GLU A 10 -18.40 -17.35 -7.45
CA GLU A 10 -19.87 -17.29 -7.32
C GLU A 10 -20.45 -15.88 -7.11
N THR A 11 -19.63 -14.88 -6.83
CA THR A 11 -20.07 -13.50 -6.59
C THR A 11 -19.79 -12.59 -7.79
N PRO A 12 -20.61 -11.53 -8.01
CA PRO A 12 -20.36 -10.56 -9.08
C PRO A 12 -18.93 -9.98 -8.99
N VAL A 13 -18.15 -10.20 -10.03
CA VAL A 13 -16.74 -9.84 -10.06
C VAL A 13 -16.58 -8.35 -10.31
N ASN A 14 -16.19 -7.58 -9.29
CA ASN A 14 -15.78 -6.19 -9.46
C ASN A 14 -14.33 -6.12 -9.93
N ARG A 15 -14.10 -6.20 -11.26
CA ARG A 15 -12.77 -6.15 -11.87
C ARG A 15 -12.00 -4.84 -11.63
N LYS A 16 -12.68 -3.76 -11.19
CA LYS A 16 -12.05 -2.49 -10.80
C LYS A 16 -11.23 -2.62 -9.52
N SER A 17 -11.61 -3.56 -8.65
CA SER A 17 -10.99 -3.73 -7.34
C SER A 17 -9.70 -4.56 -7.43
N LEU A 18 -8.68 -4.17 -6.64
CA LEU A 18 -7.49 -5.01 -6.40
C LEU A 18 -7.85 -6.34 -5.75
N ASN A 19 -8.96 -6.40 -5.00
CA ASN A 19 -9.45 -7.63 -4.40
C ASN A 19 -9.79 -8.70 -5.44
N TYR A 20 -10.19 -8.30 -6.66
CA TYR A 20 -10.37 -9.23 -7.77
C TYR A 20 -9.08 -9.97 -8.11
N LEU A 21 -7.96 -9.24 -8.26
CA LEU A 21 -6.66 -9.84 -8.56
C LEU A 21 -6.14 -10.70 -7.39
N ARG A 22 -6.42 -10.32 -6.15
CA ARG A 22 -6.10 -11.17 -4.98
C ARG A 22 -6.90 -12.47 -5.00
N SER A 23 -8.19 -12.41 -5.32
CA SER A 23 -9.02 -13.61 -5.47
C SER A 23 -8.51 -14.50 -6.61
N TYR A 24 -8.03 -13.91 -7.72
CA TYR A 24 -7.39 -14.64 -8.79
C TYR A 24 -6.15 -15.41 -8.30
N ILE A 25 -5.27 -14.77 -7.55
CA ILE A 25 -4.10 -15.42 -6.95
C ILE A 25 -4.52 -16.55 -6.02
N ALA A 26 -5.53 -16.31 -5.16
CA ALA A 26 -6.06 -17.35 -4.28
C ALA A 26 -6.48 -18.61 -5.04
N ARG A 27 -7.16 -18.45 -6.18
CA ARG A 27 -7.59 -19.58 -7.02
C ARG A 27 -6.41 -20.28 -7.69
N MET A 28 -5.42 -19.53 -8.18
CA MET A 28 -4.20 -20.13 -8.71
C MET A 28 -3.45 -20.97 -7.69
N MET A 29 -3.56 -20.63 -6.41
CA MET A 29 -2.97 -21.34 -5.29
C MET A 29 -3.91 -22.40 -4.68
N ASN A 30 -5.00 -22.75 -5.35
CA ASN A 30 -6.01 -23.72 -4.90
C ASN A 30 -6.70 -23.36 -3.57
N ALA A 31 -6.86 -22.08 -3.26
CA ALA A 31 -7.67 -21.66 -2.12
C ALA A 31 -9.15 -22.03 -2.32
N SER A 32 -9.84 -22.34 -1.23
CA SER A 32 -11.28 -22.62 -1.26
C SER A 32 -12.08 -21.47 -1.91
N PRO A 33 -13.14 -21.76 -2.68
CA PRO A 33 -14.05 -20.74 -3.24
C PRO A 33 -14.57 -19.74 -2.20
N GLU A 34 -14.70 -20.16 -0.96
CA GLU A 34 -15.20 -19.35 0.15
C GLU A 34 -14.16 -18.42 0.77
N THR A 35 -12.86 -18.60 0.45
CA THR A 35 -11.79 -17.77 0.99
C THR A 35 -11.93 -16.34 0.50
N LYS A 36 -12.16 -15.41 1.43
CA LYS A 36 -12.24 -13.99 1.12
C LYS A 36 -10.84 -13.44 0.76
N SER A 37 -10.80 -12.51 -0.17
CA SER A 37 -9.52 -11.93 -0.63
C SER A 37 -8.68 -11.27 0.47
N LYS A 38 -9.31 -10.79 1.55
CA LYS A 38 -8.64 -10.19 2.71
C LYS A 38 -7.95 -11.23 3.60
N ASP A 39 -8.47 -12.47 3.59
CA ASP A 39 -8.02 -13.53 4.49
C ASP A 39 -6.99 -14.46 3.81
N ILE A 40 -6.59 -14.15 2.56
CA ILE A 40 -5.69 -15.00 1.78
C ILE A 40 -4.29 -15.15 2.42
N ASP A 41 -3.81 -14.13 3.13
CA ASP A 41 -2.51 -14.18 3.80
C ASP A 41 -2.50 -15.14 5.00
N GLU A 42 -3.69 -15.39 5.58
CA GLU A 42 -3.90 -16.28 6.73
C GLU A 42 -4.34 -17.67 6.30
N TYR A 43 -4.79 -17.82 5.05
CA TYR A 43 -5.28 -19.11 4.54
C TYR A 43 -4.18 -20.15 4.39
N TYR A 44 -2.96 -19.73 4.10
CA TYR A 44 -1.81 -20.61 3.95
C TYR A 44 -0.94 -20.56 5.21
N ASP A 45 -0.91 -21.64 5.96
CA ASP A 45 -0.13 -21.78 7.19
C ASP A 45 1.34 -21.37 7.03
N GLU A 46 1.94 -21.71 5.89
CA GLU A 46 3.33 -21.37 5.60
C GLU A 46 3.52 -19.85 5.44
N PHE A 47 2.57 -19.17 4.83
CA PHE A 47 2.62 -17.71 4.67
C PHE A 47 2.37 -17.00 6.00
N TYR A 48 1.40 -17.49 6.76
CA TYR A 48 1.11 -16.96 8.08
C TYR A 48 2.32 -17.10 9.01
N LYS A 49 2.91 -18.32 9.12
CA LYS A 49 4.08 -18.58 9.96
C LYS A 49 5.32 -17.82 9.52
N ALA A 50 5.52 -17.60 8.22
CA ALA A 50 6.63 -16.84 7.66
C ALA A 50 6.35 -15.33 7.58
N ASN A 51 5.18 -14.87 8.06
CA ASN A 51 4.68 -13.50 7.97
C ASN A 51 4.76 -12.93 6.54
N ILE A 52 4.35 -13.72 5.56
CA ILE A 52 4.31 -13.32 4.15
C ILE A 52 2.95 -12.70 3.83
N LYS A 53 2.96 -11.48 3.30
CA LYS A 53 1.77 -10.76 2.86
C LYS A 53 1.68 -10.73 1.34
N ILE A 54 0.56 -11.16 0.77
CA ILE A 54 0.34 -11.12 -0.67
C ILE A 54 -0.07 -9.71 -1.09
N LYS A 55 0.67 -9.13 -2.03
CA LYS A 55 0.39 -7.82 -2.62
C LYS A 55 0.28 -7.94 -4.14
N THR A 56 -0.76 -7.34 -4.70
CA THR A 56 -0.95 -7.26 -6.15
C THR A 56 -0.45 -5.93 -6.68
N ILE A 57 0.32 -5.98 -7.76
CA ILE A 57 0.88 -4.82 -8.44
C ILE A 57 0.37 -4.82 -9.88
N ARG A 58 -0.20 -3.70 -10.33
CA ARG A 58 -0.58 -3.49 -11.73
C ARG A 58 0.42 -2.57 -12.41
N ILE A 59 0.94 -3.03 -13.54
CA ILE A 59 1.83 -2.25 -14.39
C ILE A 59 1.03 -1.74 -15.58
N LYS A 60 0.99 -0.44 -15.75
CA LYS A 60 0.34 0.23 -16.88
C LYS A 60 1.07 -0.06 -18.18
N LYS A 61 0.42 0.17 -19.33
CA LYS A 61 1.03 0.03 -20.67
C LYS A 61 2.31 0.85 -20.85
N ASN A 62 2.44 1.97 -20.16
CA ASN A 62 3.65 2.81 -20.18
C ASN A 62 4.75 2.33 -19.20
N GLY A 63 4.60 1.17 -18.57
CA GLY A 63 5.57 0.60 -17.65
C GLY A 63 5.52 1.13 -16.22
N THR A 64 4.66 2.12 -15.92
CA THR A 64 4.55 2.66 -14.55
C THR A 64 3.66 1.81 -13.67
N ILE A 65 3.97 1.76 -12.37
CA ILE A 65 3.12 1.11 -11.36
C ILE A 65 1.85 1.93 -11.14
N LYS A 66 0.69 1.27 -11.16
CA LYS A 66 -0.61 1.93 -11.04
C LYS A 66 -0.92 2.38 -9.61
N GLU A 67 -0.55 1.59 -8.63
CA GLU A 67 -0.84 1.82 -7.21
C GLU A 67 0.42 2.03 -6.37
N SER A 68 0.24 2.72 -5.24
CA SER A 68 1.19 2.69 -4.14
C SER A 68 0.73 1.70 -3.08
N MET A 69 1.65 1.03 -2.40
CA MET A 69 1.32 0.16 -1.28
C MET A 69 0.93 1.01 -0.07
N SER A 70 -0.20 0.66 0.57
CA SER A 70 -0.64 1.34 1.79
C SER A 70 -0.17 0.60 3.03
N PHE A 71 0.20 1.35 4.05
CA PHE A 71 0.55 0.90 5.40
C PHE A 71 -0.55 1.31 6.39
N PRO A 72 -0.58 0.74 7.61
CA PRO A 72 -1.48 1.16 8.66
C PRO A 72 -1.43 2.67 8.90
N ALA A 73 -2.54 3.25 9.28
CA ALA A 73 -2.60 4.64 9.67
C ALA A 73 -1.92 4.84 11.03
N PHE A 74 -1.20 5.93 11.19
CA PHE A 74 -0.59 6.35 12.45
C PHE A 74 -1.19 7.69 12.92
N LYS A 75 -1.00 8.02 14.18
CA LYS A 75 -1.34 9.33 14.72
C LYS A 75 -0.08 10.11 15.04
N PHE A 76 -0.05 11.39 14.72
CA PHE A 76 1.13 12.23 14.98
C PHE A 76 1.52 12.25 16.46
N LYS A 77 0.54 12.24 17.37
CA LYS A 77 0.79 12.19 18.81
C LYS A 77 1.46 10.89 19.29
N ASP A 78 1.27 9.80 18.58
CA ASP A 78 1.84 8.50 18.93
C ASP A 78 3.24 8.37 18.34
N ILE A 79 3.44 8.72 17.05
CA ILE A 79 4.73 8.60 16.36
C ILE A 79 5.83 9.49 16.98
N VAL A 80 5.47 10.62 17.63
CA VAL A 80 6.45 11.52 18.26
C VAL A 80 7.04 10.95 19.55
N GLU A 81 6.43 9.93 20.12
CA GLU A 81 6.91 9.21 21.31
C GLU A 81 7.73 7.96 20.94
N GLU A 82 7.76 7.56 19.66
CA GLU A 82 8.50 6.40 19.22
C GLU A 82 10.00 6.73 19.02
N ASN A 83 10.86 5.71 19.23
CA ASN A 83 12.23 5.69 18.71
C ASN A 83 12.27 4.88 17.43
N TRP A 84 13.17 5.24 16.50
CA TRP A 84 13.28 4.53 15.22
C TRP A 84 13.46 3.02 15.39
N GLU A 85 14.36 2.62 16.29
CA GLU A 85 14.72 1.23 16.53
C GLU A 85 13.53 0.35 16.92
N ASP A 86 12.54 0.92 17.61
CA ASP A 86 11.34 0.24 18.11
C ASP A 86 10.07 0.73 17.41
N SER A 87 10.19 1.58 16.37
CA SER A 87 9.04 2.15 15.69
C SER A 87 8.17 1.10 15.02
N GLU A 88 6.86 1.35 14.98
CA GLU A 88 5.88 0.46 14.32
C GLU A 88 6.25 0.24 12.85
N LEU A 89 6.68 1.30 12.15
CA LEU A 89 7.06 1.24 10.74
C LEU A 89 8.27 0.33 10.50
N ARG A 90 9.32 0.48 11.32
CA ARG A 90 10.54 -0.34 11.22
C ARG A 90 10.25 -1.80 11.53
N ASN A 91 9.56 -2.05 12.64
CA ASN A 91 9.16 -3.40 13.07
C ASN A 91 8.31 -4.12 12.01
N LYS A 92 7.42 -3.39 11.34
CA LYS A 92 6.64 -3.92 10.25
C LYS A 92 7.52 -4.41 9.10
N PHE A 93 8.47 -3.60 8.62
CA PHE A 93 9.34 -3.98 7.50
C PHE A 93 10.35 -5.09 7.85
N ILE A 94 10.82 -5.16 9.09
CA ILE A 94 11.69 -6.24 9.54
C ILE A 94 10.96 -7.57 9.60
N ASN A 95 9.73 -7.55 10.10
CA ASN A 95 8.98 -8.79 10.38
C ASN A 95 8.17 -9.28 9.18
N GLU A 96 7.77 -8.41 8.25
CA GLU A 96 6.94 -8.80 7.11
C GLU A 96 7.78 -9.03 5.85
N LYS A 97 7.39 -10.05 5.09
CA LYS A 97 7.82 -10.29 3.72
C LYS A 97 6.62 -10.12 2.80
N TYR A 98 6.88 -9.78 1.55
CA TYR A 98 5.82 -9.52 0.59
C TYR A 98 5.97 -10.44 -0.63
N LEU A 99 4.93 -11.20 -0.93
CA LEU A 99 4.80 -11.88 -2.20
C LEU A 99 4.11 -10.92 -3.18
N PHE A 100 4.91 -10.27 -4.02
CA PHE A 100 4.40 -9.39 -5.07
C PHE A 100 3.92 -10.21 -6.26
N CYS A 101 2.63 -10.13 -6.54
CA CYS A 101 1.99 -10.72 -7.71
C CYS A 101 1.75 -9.62 -8.75
N VAL A 102 2.48 -9.69 -9.86
CA VAL A 102 2.55 -8.62 -10.85
C VAL A 102 1.62 -8.91 -12.02
N PHE A 103 0.85 -7.91 -12.41
CA PHE A 103 -0.09 -7.96 -13.52
C PHE A 103 0.17 -6.83 -14.52
N ASP A 104 0.22 -7.18 -15.80
CA ASP A 104 0.26 -6.22 -16.90
C ASP A 104 -1.14 -5.78 -17.28
N GLU A 105 -1.33 -4.49 -17.45
CA GLU A 105 -2.54 -3.91 -18.02
C GLU A 105 -2.63 -4.20 -19.52
N ILE A 106 -3.67 -4.91 -19.94
CA ILE A 106 -3.99 -5.17 -21.33
C ILE A 106 -4.99 -4.13 -21.86
N ASP A 107 -6.10 -3.92 -21.13
CA ASP A 107 -7.10 -2.90 -21.45
C ASP A 107 -7.70 -2.34 -20.16
N ASP A 108 -7.35 -1.09 -19.83
CA ASP A 108 -7.84 -0.43 -18.60
C ASP A 108 -9.36 -0.17 -18.67
N SER A 109 -9.90 0.09 -19.87
CA SER A 109 -11.34 0.33 -20.05
C SER A 109 -12.19 -0.90 -19.75
N LYS A 110 -11.63 -2.09 -19.95
CA LYS A 110 -12.28 -3.39 -19.68
C LYS A 110 -11.77 -4.04 -18.41
N TYR A 111 -10.81 -3.43 -17.70
CA TYR A 111 -10.14 -4.00 -16.53
C TYR A 111 -9.50 -5.37 -16.83
N GLU A 112 -8.89 -5.48 -18.00
CA GLU A 112 -8.19 -6.69 -18.45
C GLU A 112 -6.72 -6.62 -18.06
N TYR A 113 -6.27 -7.67 -17.35
CA TYR A 113 -4.91 -7.81 -16.87
C TYR A 113 -4.37 -9.20 -17.20
N ARG A 114 -3.06 -9.28 -17.43
CA ARG A 114 -2.34 -10.54 -17.60
C ARG A 114 -1.36 -10.73 -16.45
N PHE A 115 -1.41 -11.87 -15.79
CA PHE A 115 -0.43 -12.23 -14.77
C PHE A 115 0.96 -12.36 -15.41
N ARG A 116 1.92 -11.58 -14.91
CA ARG A 116 3.31 -11.59 -15.36
C ARG A 116 4.15 -12.59 -14.57
N GLY A 117 3.92 -12.69 -13.26
CA GLY A 117 4.66 -13.53 -12.35
C GLY A 117 4.57 -13.03 -10.91
N ALA A 118 5.23 -13.75 -10.01
CA ALA A 118 5.32 -13.37 -8.62
C ALA A 118 6.77 -13.49 -8.13
N PHE A 119 7.15 -12.64 -7.15
CA PHE A 119 8.44 -12.71 -6.48
C PHE A 119 8.31 -12.37 -5.01
N LEU A 120 9.10 -13.06 -4.19
CA LEU A 120 9.20 -12.78 -2.77
C LEU A 120 10.19 -11.62 -2.55
N TRP A 121 9.79 -10.66 -1.72
CA TRP A 121 10.59 -9.50 -1.40
C TRP A 121 10.52 -9.18 0.10
N ALA A 122 11.65 -8.79 0.64
CA ALA A 122 11.75 -8.17 1.96
C ALA A 122 12.43 -6.80 1.81
N MET A 123 12.13 -5.87 2.70
CA MET A 123 12.78 -4.55 2.69
C MET A 123 14.29 -4.72 2.91
N PRO A 124 15.15 -4.24 1.99
CA PRO A 124 16.59 -4.20 2.23
C PRO A 124 16.93 -3.33 3.44
N GLU A 125 17.85 -3.81 4.27
CA GLU A 125 18.26 -3.08 5.48
C GLU A 125 18.82 -1.69 5.15
N SER A 126 19.59 -1.57 4.06
CA SER A 126 20.12 -0.29 3.58
C SER A 126 19.03 0.71 3.22
N ASP A 127 17.90 0.23 2.68
CA ASP A 127 16.76 1.08 2.34
C ASP A 127 15.94 1.42 3.58
N LEU A 128 15.80 0.45 4.48
CA LEU A 128 15.07 0.60 5.74
C LEU A 128 15.72 1.65 6.64
N ASP A 129 17.01 1.49 6.95
CA ASP A 129 17.77 2.42 7.81
C ASP A 129 18.31 3.64 7.03
N GLY A 130 18.05 3.71 5.73
CA GLY A 130 18.28 4.86 4.86
C GLY A 130 17.03 5.68 4.59
N LYS A 131 16.50 5.58 3.37
CA LYS A 131 15.38 6.42 2.88
C LYS A 131 14.06 6.24 3.64
N VAL A 132 13.79 5.07 4.21
CA VAL A 132 12.57 4.85 5.03
C VAL A 132 12.73 5.56 6.37
N ARG A 133 13.89 5.41 7.01
CA ARG A 133 14.23 6.12 8.26
C ARG A 133 14.17 7.64 8.06
N GLU A 134 14.77 8.15 6.99
CA GLU A 134 14.74 9.59 6.65
C GLU A 134 13.30 10.12 6.57
N ALA A 135 12.40 9.40 5.90
CA ALA A 135 10.98 9.79 5.81
C ALA A 135 10.31 9.78 7.18
N TRP A 136 10.61 8.79 8.01
CA TRP A 136 10.08 8.69 9.36
C TRP A 136 10.60 9.82 10.27
N GLU A 137 11.91 10.05 10.31
CA GLU A 137 12.55 11.12 11.12
C GLU A 137 12.02 12.50 10.71
N ARG A 138 11.89 12.77 9.40
CA ARG A 138 11.31 14.02 8.91
C ARG A 138 9.84 14.17 9.34
N THR A 139 9.06 13.09 9.33
CA THR A 139 7.66 13.10 9.80
C THR A 139 7.59 13.43 11.30
N VAL A 140 8.41 12.78 12.12
CA VAL A 140 8.51 13.02 13.55
C VAL A 140 8.94 14.47 13.84
N TYR A 141 9.97 14.95 13.13
CA TYR A 141 10.43 16.33 13.29
C TYR A 141 9.32 17.34 13.02
N LEU A 142 8.61 17.20 11.89
CA LEU A 142 7.53 18.11 11.54
C LEU A 142 6.33 18.00 12.49
N ALA A 143 6.04 16.81 12.97
CA ALA A 143 4.99 16.62 13.97
C ALA A 143 5.31 17.31 15.31
N LYS A 144 6.59 17.40 15.70
CA LYS A 144 7.05 18.08 16.93
C LYS A 144 7.17 19.60 16.79
N HIS A 145 7.57 20.10 15.61
CA HIS A 145 7.95 21.50 15.42
C HIS A 145 6.94 22.30 14.60
N GLY A 146 5.97 21.64 14.01
CA GLY A 146 4.93 22.24 13.18
C GLY A 146 4.98 21.78 11.73
N ILE A 147 3.81 21.53 11.18
CA ILE A 147 3.59 21.18 9.78
C ILE A 147 3.13 22.43 9.05
N ASP A 148 3.85 22.83 8.01
CA ASP A 148 3.45 23.96 7.18
C ASP A 148 2.32 23.58 6.25
N PHE A 149 1.27 24.38 6.22
CA PHE A 149 0.15 24.22 5.32
C PHE A 149 0.04 25.40 4.36
N THR A 150 -0.12 25.11 3.09
CA THR A 150 -0.43 26.11 2.05
C THR A 150 -1.68 25.72 1.30
N ILE A 151 -2.47 26.70 0.91
CA ILE A 151 -3.71 26.48 0.16
C ILE A 151 -3.52 27.00 -1.26
N SER A 152 -3.83 26.14 -2.23
CA SER A 152 -3.96 26.52 -3.64
C SER A 152 -5.37 26.25 -4.12
N GLU A 153 -5.86 27.04 -5.07
CA GLU A 153 -7.16 26.82 -5.69
C GLU A 153 -7.01 26.07 -7.02
N ASN A 154 -7.91 25.12 -7.24
CA ASN A 154 -8.07 24.50 -8.54
C ASN A 154 -9.54 24.52 -8.98
N LYS A 155 -9.83 23.97 -10.19
CA LYS A 155 -11.19 23.90 -10.75
C LYS A 155 -12.21 23.17 -9.88
N ASN A 156 -11.75 22.32 -8.95
CA ASN A 156 -12.59 21.50 -8.06
C ASN A 156 -12.63 22.04 -6.61
N GLY A 157 -12.08 23.23 -6.37
CA GLY A 157 -12.02 23.87 -5.06
C GLY A 157 -10.61 23.92 -4.46
N PRO A 158 -10.45 24.35 -3.20
CA PRO A 158 -9.17 24.52 -2.55
C PRO A 158 -8.47 23.16 -2.32
N ILE A 159 -7.16 23.16 -2.54
CA ILE A 159 -6.27 22.04 -2.21
C ILE A 159 -5.34 22.48 -1.09
N VAL A 160 -5.28 21.71 -0.02
CA VAL A 160 -4.32 21.92 1.07
C VAL A 160 -3.06 21.11 0.79
N HIS A 161 -1.93 21.79 0.69
CA HIS A 161 -0.61 21.21 0.59
C HIS A 161 0.06 21.23 1.98
N ASN A 162 1.03 20.35 2.18
CA ASN A 162 1.84 20.32 3.39
C ASN A 162 3.29 19.93 3.04
N ASN A 163 4.21 20.09 4.00
CA ASN A 163 5.63 19.80 3.85
C ASN A 163 6.05 18.41 4.35
N LEU A 164 5.08 17.53 4.66
CA LEU A 164 5.34 16.13 5.02
C LEU A 164 5.99 15.36 3.86
N PRO A 165 6.73 14.27 4.14
CA PRO A 165 7.27 13.40 3.11
C PRO A 165 6.22 13.01 2.06
N SER A 166 6.47 13.35 0.82
CA SER A 166 5.57 13.18 -0.31
C SER A 166 6.13 12.19 -1.34
N LYS A 167 5.30 11.79 -2.29
CA LYS A 167 5.71 10.89 -3.38
C LYS A 167 6.81 11.49 -4.27
N THR A 168 6.97 12.81 -4.30
CA THR A 168 7.95 13.52 -5.14
C THR A 168 9.31 13.70 -4.49
N ASP A 169 9.48 13.30 -3.21
CA ASP A 169 10.70 13.55 -2.44
C ASP A 169 11.78 12.45 -2.64
N ASP A 170 11.62 11.57 -3.63
CA ASP A 170 12.52 10.42 -3.88
C ASP A 170 12.76 9.53 -2.65
N LEU A 171 11.76 9.45 -1.78
CA LEU A 171 11.74 8.57 -0.62
C LEU A 171 10.94 7.30 -0.93
N ILE A 172 11.30 6.19 -0.27
CA ILE A 172 10.64 4.88 -0.48
C ILE A 172 9.22 4.88 0.09
N VAL A 173 9.02 5.59 1.19
CA VAL A 173 7.71 5.77 1.84
C VAL A 173 7.34 7.25 1.89
N HIS A 174 6.05 7.52 1.96
CA HIS A 174 5.52 8.89 2.07
C HIS A 174 4.26 8.91 2.93
N VAL A 175 3.97 10.07 3.50
CA VAL A 175 2.77 10.28 4.32
C VAL A 175 1.58 10.58 3.42
N ARG A 176 0.44 9.97 3.73
CA ARG A 176 -0.84 10.24 3.06
C ARG A 176 -1.96 10.37 4.09
N PRO A 177 -2.87 11.35 3.96
CA PRO A 177 -4.08 11.38 4.77
C PRO A 177 -4.92 10.13 4.50
N HIS A 178 -5.49 9.54 5.56
CA HIS A 178 -6.32 8.32 5.47
C HIS A 178 -7.75 8.59 4.96
N ALA A 179 -8.12 9.87 4.77
CA ALA A 179 -9.45 10.28 4.31
C ALA A 179 -9.49 10.52 2.80
N SER A 180 -10.68 10.39 2.20
CA SER A 180 -10.94 10.74 0.79
C SER A 180 -10.75 12.25 0.51
N LYS A 181 -10.87 13.09 1.56
CA LYS A 181 -10.47 14.49 1.58
C LYS A 181 -9.51 14.69 2.74
N ALA A 182 -8.41 15.41 2.49
CA ALA A 182 -7.48 15.79 3.55
C ALA A 182 -8.20 16.78 4.47
N ILE A 183 -8.53 16.33 5.68
CA ILE A 183 -9.08 17.18 6.74
C ILE A 183 -8.03 17.20 7.85
N TYR A 184 -7.50 18.37 8.14
CA TYR A 184 -6.63 18.61 9.27
C TYR A 184 -7.46 19.33 10.34
N VAL A 185 -7.52 18.74 11.53
CA VAL A 185 -8.15 19.38 12.70
C VAL A 185 -7.03 19.97 13.51
N PHE A 186 -7.02 21.29 13.62
CA PHE A 186 -6.12 22.02 14.52
C PHE A 186 -6.86 22.18 15.86
N ASN A 187 -6.25 21.72 16.94
CA ASN A 187 -6.70 22.11 18.26
C ASN A 187 -6.08 23.48 18.53
N ASP A 188 -6.88 24.50 18.46
CA ASP A 188 -6.54 25.79 19.04
C ASP A 188 -6.40 25.55 20.53
N GLY A 189 -5.14 25.44 21.01
CA GLY A 189 -4.77 25.12 22.37
C GLY A 189 -5.17 26.19 23.39
#